data_a573ad72a295aa93f4b21d7608f38fa9
#
_entry.id   a573ad72a295aa93f4b21d7608f38fa9
#
_cell.length_a   1.000
_cell.length_b   1.000
_cell.length_c   1.000
_cell.angle_alpha   90.00
_cell.angle_beta   90.00
_cell.angle_gamma   90.00
#
_symmetry.space_group_name_H-M   'P 1'
#
loop_
_entity.id
_entity.type
_entity.pdbx_description
1 polymer ?
#
loop_
_entity_poly.entity_id
_entity_poly.type
_entity_poly.pdbx_seq_one_letter_code
_entity_poly.pdbx_strand_id
1 'polypeptide(L)'
;MELYNHLINDTRDMLKGSPKVWDYSEGAKWKDLGSSELVLQKDAAYELGAQGHGSANYVLFTSSSELVSEDKVMLFGRDMGEIKSDCDFARIVLLRIGVMDDDDEKVYRMLKDIEFAKYHVYPEGYMVRMSPESFREQIRVSKTALKKGISFRNIGMNYISEYKKDANVLNATVIFITDPGFDYDALKNMAKKSTDITGTLTHILEGLPTDCSVCALKDVCEEVEGMKELHFGVGSKGTDHH
;
A
#
# COMPACT_ATOMS: atom_id res chain seq x y z
N MET A 1 15.89 -2.57 -1.72
CA MET A 1 14.94 -3.36 -0.89
C MET A 1 15.15 -3.21 0.62
N GLU A 2 16.35 -2.95 1.10
CA GLU A 2 16.62 -2.80 2.55
C GLU A 2 15.81 -1.68 3.21
N LEU A 3 15.67 -0.51 2.57
CA LEU A 3 14.83 0.58 3.10
C LEU A 3 13.38 0.15 3.34
N TYR A 4 12.80 -0.60 2.41
CA TYR A 4 11.47 -1.15 2.60
C TYR A 4 11.43 -2.20 3.71
N ASN A 5 12.49 -3.01 3.88
CA ASN A 5 12.57 -3.99 4.97
C ASN A 5 12.56 -3.29 6.34
N HIS A 6 13.26 -2.17 6.50
CA HIS A 6 13.19 -1.35 7.72
C HIS A 6 11.76 -0.81 7.94
N LEU A 7 11.13 -0.25 6.91
CA LEU A 7 9.75 0.24 7.02
C LEU A 7 8.74 -0.88 7.33
N ILE A 8 8.97 -2.11 6.83
CA ILE A 8 8.13 -3.26 7.17
C ILE A 8 8.28 -3.61 8.66
N ASN A 9 9.50 -3.63 9.19
CA ASN A 9 9.74 -3.89 10.60
C ASN A 9 9.13 -2.79 11.48
N ASP A 10 9.37 -1.52 11.18
CA ASP A 10 8.77 -0.38 11.86
C ASP A 10 7.23 -0.46 11.84
N THR A 11 6.65 -0.81 10.68
CA THR A 11 5.21 -1.01 10.54
C THR A 11 4.72 -2.13 11.45
N ARG A 12 5.41 -3.27 11.48
CA ARG A 12 5.05 -4.40 12.37
C ARG A 12 5.09 -4.01 13.84
N ASP A 13 6.09 -3.23 14.24
CA ASP A 13 6.25 -2.75 15.63
C ASP A 13 5.12 -1.78 16.04
N MET A 14 4.54 -1.08 15.07
CA MET A 14 3.37 -0.21 15.29
C MET A 14 2.06 -0.99 15.36
N LEU A 15 1.98 -2.18 14.74
CA LEU A 15 0.79 -3.02 14.69
C LEU A 15 0.60 -3.79 16.01
N LYS A 16 0.18 -3.08 17.05
CA LYS A 16 -0.05 -3.65 18.39
C LYS A 16 -1.46 -4.22 18.50
N GLY A 17 -1.58 -5.34 19.23
CA GLY A 17 -2.84 -5.98 19.49
C GLY A 17 -3.01 -7.32 18.75
N SER A 18 -4.19 -7.91 18.86
CA SER A 18 -4.50 -9.21 18.23
C SER A 18 -5.43 -8.97 17.03
N PRO A 19 -4.92 -9.02 15.80
CA PRO A 19 -5.76 -8.86 14.62
C PRO A 19 -6.65 -10.08 14.39
N LYS A 20 -7.77 -9.87 13.70
CA LYS A 20 -8.46 -10.95 12.99
C LYS A 20 -7.61 -11.28 11.76
N VAL A 21 -7.30 -12.56 11.54
CA VAL A 21 -6.43 -13.01 10.43
C VAL A 21 -7.18 -14.03 9.59
N TRP A 22 -7.07 -13.91 8.29
CA TRP A 22 -7.64 -14.87 7.32
C TRP A 22 -6.62 -15.17 6.23
N ASP A 23 -6.37 -16.44 6.02
CA ASP A 23 -5.56 -16.91 4.90
C ASP A 23 -6.32 -16.68 3.59
N TYR A 24 -5.58 -16.43 2.53
CA TYR A 24 -6.17 -16.16 1.22
C TYR A 24 -6.97 -17.36 0.70
N SER A 25 -8.17 -17.06 0.26
CA SER A 25 -9.05 -18.01 -0.41
C SER A 25 -9.77 -17.32 -1.57
N GLU A 26 -9.58 -17.81 -2.76
CA GLU A 26 -10.18 -17.20 -3.96
C GLU A 26 -11.71 -17.18 -3.93
N GLY A 27 -12.34 -18.19 -3.34
CA GLY A 27 -13.80 -18.27 -3.18
C GLY A 27 -14.39 -17.26 -2.19
N ALA A 28 -13.55 -16.59 -1.37
CA ALA A 28 -14.01 -15.61 -0.38
C ALA A 28 -14.12 -14.18 -0.93
N LYS A 29 -13.92 -13.96 -2.23
CA LYS A 29 -14.03 -12.63 -2.85
C LYS A 29 -15.46 -12.09 -2.78
N TRP A 30 -15.58 -10.78 -2.59
CA TRP A 30 -16.83 -10.08 -2.80
C TRP A 30 -17.07 -9.88 -4.31
N LYS A 31 -18.35 -9.83 -4.72
CA LYS A 31 -18.72 -9.69 -6.12
C LYS A 31 -18.10 -8.45 -6.76
N ASP A 32 -17.47 -8.65 -7.88
CA ASP A 32 -16.87 -7.59 -8.69
C ASP A 32 -17.87 -7.23 -9.81
N LEU A 33 -18.81 -6.35 -9.50
CA LEU A 33 -19.83 -5.90 -10.45
C LEU A 33 -19.53 -4.52 -11.05
N GLY A 34 -18.43 -3.88 -10.66
CA GLY A 34 -18.03 -2.57 -11.18
C GLY A 34 -19.07 -1.46 -10.93
N SER A 35 -19.99 -1.64 -10.01
CA SER A 35 -21.06 -0.71 -9.73
C SER A 35 -20.65 0.35 -8.71
N SER A 36 -19.93 1.38 -9.16
CA SER A 36 -19.63 2.56 -8.34
C SER A 36 -20.86 3.46 -8.09
N GLU A 37 -21.93 3.33 -8.86
CA GLU A 37 -23.10 4.23 -8.79
C GLU A 37 -23.76 4.25 -7.40
N LEU A 38 -23.87 3.11 -6.74
CA LEU A 38 -24.45 2.99 -5.41
C LEU A 38 -23.62 3.71 -4.33
N VAL A 39 -22.35 4.00 -4.60
CA VAL A 39 -21.42 4.58 -3.64
C VAL A 39 -21.20 6.06 -3.88
N LEU A 40 -21.75 6.63 -4.93
CA LEU A 40 -21.71 8.07 -5.20
C LEU A 40 -22.63 8.86 -4.24
N GLN A 41 -23.71 8.28 -3.78
CA GLN A 41 -24.64 8.93 -2.85
C GLN A 41 -24.09 8.84 -1.41
N LYS A 42 -23.70 9.99 -0.85
CA LYS A 42 -23.15 10.08 0.50
C LYS A 42 -24.10 9.52 1.57
N ASP A 43 -25.38 9.81 1.47
CA ASP A 43 -26.39 9.39 2.45
C ASP A 43 -26.62 7.86 2.44
N ALA A 44 -26.28 7.19 1.35
CA ALA A 44 -26.40 5.74 1.19
C ALA A 44 -25.17 4.95 1.61
N ALA A 45 -24.15 5.61 2.14
CA ALA A 45 -22.86 5.01 2.45
C ALA A 45 -22.29 5.49 3.79
N TYR A 46 -21.22 4.84 4.24
CA TYR A 46 -20.29 5.36 5.24
C TYR A 46 -18.93 5.64 4.57
N GLU A 47 -18.26 6.66 5.06
CA GLU A 47 -16.91 7.02 4.60
C GLU A 47 -15.88 6.63 5.67
N LEU A 48 -14.87 5.85 5.27
CA LEU A 48 -13.76 5.46 6.11
C LEU A 48 -12.52 6.24 5.68
N GLY A 49 -11.78 6.80 6.64
CA GLY A 49 -10.65 7.68 6.35
C GLY A 49 -11.07 9.06 5.80
N ALA A 50 -12.33 9.48 6.03
CA ALA A 50 -12.86 10.78 5.63
C ALA A 50 -12.10 11.95 6.26
N GLN A 51 -12.37 13.16 5.80
CA GLN A 51 -11.84 14.36 6.41
C GLN A 51 -12.26 14.44 7.89
N GLY A 52 -11.29 14.73 8.78
CA GLY A 52 -11.51 14.73 10.23
C GLY A 52 -11.31 13.36 10.89
N HIS A 53 -11.04 12.31 10.12
CA HIS A 53 -10.68 10.98 10.59
C HIS A 53 -9.21 10.64 10.27
N GLY A 54 -8.61 9.78 11.09
CA GLY A 54 -7.31 9.20 10.82
C GLY A 54 -7.33 8.41 9.51
N SER A 55 -6.29 8.57 8.69
CA SER A 55 -6.20 7.86 7.42
C SER A 55 -4.76 7.66 6.99
N ALA A 56 -4.43 6.43 6.57
CA ALA A 56 -3.15 6.13 5.95
C ALA A 56 -3.29 5.05 4.88
N ASN A 57 -2.43 5.12 3.86
CA ASN A 57 -2.36 4.11 2.81
C ASN A 57 -0.95 4.02 2.28
N TYR A 58 -0.38 2.82 2.26
CA TYR A 58 0.91 2.58 1.63
C TYR A 58 1.11 1.11 1.24
N VAL A 59 2.05 0.90 0.34
CA VAL A 59 2.51 -0.41 -0.11
C VAL A 59 3.99 -0.50 0.17
N LEU A 60 4.44 -1.61 0.73
CA LEU A 60 5.86 -1.90 0.98
C LEU A 60 6.25 -3.18 0.26
N PHE A 61 7.46 -3.19 -0.25
CA PHE A 61 7.98 -4.29 -1.05
C PHE A 61 9.16 -4.97 -0.35
N THR A 62 9.28 -6.27 -0.51
CA THR A 62 10.42 -7.04 -0.02
C THR A 62 10.68 -8.25 -0.90
N SER A 63 11.93 -8.71 -0.97
CA SER A 63 12.29 -10.02 -1.51
C SER A 63 12.34 -11.10 -0.41
N SER A 64 12.31 -10.69 0.87
CA SER A 64 12.46 -11.58 2.02
C SER A 64 11.19 -12.38 2.30
N SER A 65 11.31 -13.71 2.29
CA SER A 65 10.24 -14.60 2.73
C SER A 65 10.02 -14.60 4.25
N GLU A 66 10.96 -14.08 5.02
CA GLU A 66 10.80 -13.93 6.48
C GLU A 66 9.88 -12.76 6.83
N LEU A 67 9.90 -11.72 5.97
CA LEU A 67 9.06 -10.55 6.15
C LEU A 67 7.65 -10.74 5.58
N VAL A 68 7.50 -11.40 4.44
CA VAL A 68 6.19 -11.69 3.84
C VAL A 68 6.18 -13.12 3.30
N SER A 69 5.64 -14.06 4.07
CA SER A 69 5.66 -15.50 3.76
C SER A 69 4.37 -16.01 3.14
N GLU A 70 3.25 -15.34 3.37
CA GLU A 70 1.90 -15.86 3.12
C GLU A 70 0.97 -14.82 2.52
N ASP A 71 0.00 -15.32 1.75
CA ASP A 71 -1.12 -14.52 1.27
C ASP A 71 -2.20 -14.48 2.36
N LYS A 72 -2.38 -13.33 3.01
CA LYS A 72 -3.36 -13.20 4.09
C LYS A 72 -3.93 -11.80 4.23
N VAL A 73 -5.10 -11.74 4.85
CA VAL A 73 -5.75 -10.49 5.26
C VAL A 73 -5.69 -10.38 6.78
N MET A 74 -5.35 -9.21 7.26
CA MET A 74 -5.34 -8.89 8.69
C MET A 74 -6.25 -7.68 8.95
N LEU A 75 -6.98 -7.70 10.06
CA LEU A 75 -7.83 -6.58 10.47
C LEU A 75 -7.58 -6.24 11.95
N PHE A 76 -7.21 -5.00 12.19
CA PHE A 76 -7.14 -4.40 13.52
C PHE A 76 -8.37 -3.51 13.72
N GLY A 77 -9.25 -3.90 14.63
CA GLY A 77 -10.45 -3.18 14.98
C GLY A 77 -11.75 -3.80 14.43
N ARG A 78 -12.71 -2.94 14.06
CA ARG A 78 -14.06 -3.35 13.65
C ARG A 78 -14.12 -3.82 12.22
N ASP A 79 -14.83 -4.92 11.97
CA ASP A 79 -15.15 -5.32 10.59
C ASP A 79 -16.28 -4.45 10.02
N MET A 80 -16.43 -4.45 8.70
CA MET A 80 -17.42 -3.64 7.97
C MET A 80 -18.83 -3.79 8.54
N GLY A 81 -19.27 -4.98 8.89
CA GLY A 81 -20.58 -5.22 9.49
C GLY A 81 -20.80 -4.50 10.84
N GLU A 82 -19.73 -4.13 11.53
CA GLU A 82 -19.75 -3.43 12.81
C GLU A 82 -19.70 -1.90 12.66
N ILE A 83 -19.44 -1.39 11.44
CA ILE A 83 -19.35 0.05 11.13
C ILE A 83 -20.74 0.64 11.02
N LYS A 84 -21.02 1.69 11.79
CA LYS A 84 -22.32 2.37 11.86
C LYS A 84 -22.22 3.87 11.60
N SER A 85 -21.02 4.39 11.38
CA SER A 85 -20.74 5.81 11.11
C SER A 85 -19.43 5.92 10.34
N ASP A 86 -19.13 7.10 9.84
CA ASP A 86 -17.79 7.41 9.33
C ASP A 86 -16.75 7.14 10.42
N CYS A 87 -15.54 6.68 10.04
CA CYS A 87 -14.51 6.28 10.99
C CYS A 87 -13.11 6.37 10.40
N ASP A 88 -12.11 6.20 11.27
CA ASP A 88 -10.72 6.10 10.91
C ASP A 88 -10.48 4.86 10.04
N PHE A 89 -9.49 4.94 9.16
CA PHE A 89 -9.17 3.83 8.27
C PHE A 89 -7.73 3.89 7.79
N ALA A 90 -7.04 2.76 7.86
CA ALA A 90 -5.80 2.60 7.11
C ALA A 90 -5.80 1.27 6.35
N ARG A 91 -5.10 1.28 5.22
CA ARG A 91 -4.78 0.09 4.44
C ARG A 91 -3.28 0.04 4.18
N ILE A 92 -2.66 -1.03 4.64
CA ILE A 92 -1.25 -1.31 4.44
C ILE A 92 -1.14 -2.60 3.64
N VAL A 93 -0.29 -2.60 2.64
CA VAL A 93 -0.03 -3.80 1.84
C VAL A 93 1.46 -4.12 1.88
N LEU A 94 1.78 -5.34 2.27
CA LEU A 94 3.14 -5.86 2.25
C LEU A 94 3.23 -6.89 1.14
N LEU A 95 4.13 -6.67 0.19
CA LEU A 95 4.29 -7.52 -0.98
C LEU A 95 5.67 -8.16 -1.01
N ARG A 96 5.69 -9.48 -1.12
CA ARG A 96 6.92 -10.17 -1.52
C ARG A 96 6.95 -10.25 -3.03
N ILE A 97 7.99 -9.68 -3.61
CA ILE A 97 8.24 -9.71 -5.04
C ILE A 97 9.41 -10.64 -5.36
N GLY A 98 9.38 -11.20 -6.56
CA GLY A 98 10.45 -12.05 -7.08
C GLY A 98 11.77 -11.31 -7.29
N VAL A 99 12.71 -11.96 -7.91
CA VAL A 99 13.99 -11.33 -8.28
C VAL A 99 13.69 -10.21 -9.26
N MET A 100 14.17 -9.03 -8.94
CA MET A 100 14.07 -7.89 -9.84
C MET A 100 14.96 -8.11 -11.05
N ASP A 101 14.50 -7.69 -12.22
CA ASP A 101 15.34 -7.55 -13.43
C ASP A 101 16.47 -6.56 -13.13
N ASP A 102 17.62 -6.71 -13.79
CA ASP A 102 18.73 -5.75 -13.72
C ASP A 102 18.40 -4.41 -14.42
N ASP A 103 17.24 -4.33 -15.09
CA ASP A 103 16.73 -3.17 -15.76
C ASP A 103 15.89 -2.32 -14.82
N ASP A 104 16.48 -1.25 -14.30
CA ASP A 104 15.86 -0.30 -13.39
C ASP A 104 14.51 0.25 -13.90
N GLU A 105 14.39 0.48 -15.21
CA GLU A 105 13.17 1.03 -15.80
C GLU A 105 12.01 0.03 -15.74
N LYS A 106 12.30 -1.25 -15.98
CA LYS A 106 11.28 -2.31 -15.83
C LYS A 106 10.86 -2.49 -14.38
N VAL A 107 11.82 -2.43 -13.45
CA VAL A 107 11.53 -2.49 -12.00
C VAL A 107 10.62 -1.33 -11.60
N TYR A 108 10.95 -0.12 -12.03
CA TYR A 108 10.15 1.06 -11.73
C TYR A 108 8.71 0.94 -12.28
N ARG A 109 8.56 0.56 -13.55
CA ARG A 109 7.24 0.36 -14.16
C ARG A 109 6.43 -0.68 -13.39
N MET A 110 7.04 -1.81 -13.05
CA MET A 110 6.41 -2.85 -12.25
C MET A 110 5.93 -2.31 -10.89
N LEU A 111 6.77 -1.57 -10.15
CA LEU A 111 6.37 -1.00 -8.87
C LEU A 111 5.21 -0.02 -9.01
N LYS A 112 5.20 0.80 -10.08
CA LYS A 112 4.10 1.71 -10.40
C LYS A 112 2.81 0.97 -10.72
N ASP A 113 2.86 -0.04 -11.56
CA ASP A 113 1.70 -0.84 -11.93
C ASP A 113 1.09 -1.53 -10.70
N ILE A 114 1.94 -2.05 -9.82
CA ILE A 114 1.52 -2.65 -8.55
C ILE A 114 0.87 -1.60 -7.62
N GLU A 115 1.41 -0.39 -7.51
CA GLU A 115 0.79 0.69 -6.72
C GLU A 115 -0.60 1.07 -7.25
N PHE A 116 -0.81 1.01 -8.56
CA PHE A 116 -2.11 1.29 -9.19
C PHE A 116 -3.13 0.17 -9.03
N ALA A 117 -2.74 -1.04 -8.66
CA ALA A 117 -3.65 -2.18 -8.49
C ALA A 117 -4.84 -1.87 -7.56
N LYS A 118 -4.65 -1.00 -6.56
CA LYS A 118 -5.74 -0.58 -5.66
C LYS A 118 -6.94 0.05 -6.39
N TYR A 119 -6.73 0.68 -7.53
CA TYR A 119 -7.79 1.31 -8.32
C TYR A 119 -8.55 0.31 -9.20
N HIS A 120 -8.06 -0.92 -9.31
CA HIS A 120 -8.73 -2.02 -9.99
C HIS A 120 -9.59 -2.88 -9.05
N VAL A 121 -9.63 -2.54 -7.75
CA VAL A 121 -10.46 -3.20 -6.75
C VAL A 121 -11.68 -2.32 -6.46
N TYR A 122 -12.77 -2.59 -7.19
CA TYR A 122 -14.03 -1.83 -7.09
C TYR A 122 -15.26 -2.76 -7.04
N PRO A 123 -15.32 -3.67 -6.08
CA PRO A 123 -16.46 -4.58 -5.96
C PRO A 123 -17.75 -3.84 -5.59
N GLU A 124 -18.90 -4.48 -5.79
CA GLU A 124 -20.21 -3.88 -5.53
C GLU A 124 -20.32 -3.24 -4.16
N GLY A 125 -20.58 -1.95 -4.13
CA GLY A 125 -20.79 -1.19 -2.90
C GLY A 125 -19.54 -0.77 -2.15
N TYR A 126 -18.37 -0.92 -2.75
CA TYR A 126 -17.09 -0.47 -2.23
C TYR A 126 -16.38 0.42 -3.26
N MET A 127 -15.92 1.59 -2.84
CA MET A 127 -15.25 2.52 -3.73
C MET A 127 -14.09 3.21 -3.02
N VAL A 128 -12.91 3.12 -3.60
CA VAL A 128 -11.76 3.96 -3.22
C VAL A 128 -11.97 5.34 -3.80
N ARG A 129 -11.94 6.36 -2.96
CA ARG A 129 -11.99 7.76 -3.40
C ARG A 129 -10.57 8.30 -3.55
N MET A 130 -10.37 9.11 -4.59
CA MET A 130 -9.12 9.84 -4.74
C MET A 130 -8.98 10.85 -3.59
N SER A 131 -7.87 10.77 -2.86
CA SER A 131 -7.46 11.78 -1.91
C SER A 131 -6.46 12.73 -2.59
N PRO A 132 -6.47 14.04 -2.31
CA PRO A 132 -5.42 14.94 -2.75
C PRO A 132 -4.04 14.59 -2.19
N GLU A 133 -4.00 13.83 -1.10
CA GLU A 133 -2.76 13.34 -0.47
C GLU A 133 -2.58 11.85 -0.77
N SER A 134 -1.48 11.49 -1.46
CA SER A 134 -1.21 10.11 -1.91
C SER A 134 -1.10 9.08 -0.77
N PHE A 135 -0.72 9.53 0.42
CA PHE A 135 -0.57 8.70 1.62
C PHE A 135 -1.87 8.50 2.42
N ARG A 136 -2.97 9.12 2.00
CA ARG A 136 -4.29 8.90 2.60
C ARG A 136 -5.12 7.97 1.74
N GLU A 137 -5.98 7.20 2.36
CA GLU A 137 -7.03 6.46 1.67
C GLU A 137 -8.38 6.79 2.27
N GLN A 138 -9.27 7.20 1.41
CA GLN A 138 -10.68 7.39 1.72
C GLN A 138 -11.49 6.38 0.93
N ILE A 139 -12.23 5.55 1.62
CA ILE A 139 -13.15 4.60 0.99
C ILE A 139 -14.58 4.94 1.35
N ARG A 140 -15.50 4.60 0.46
CA ARG A 140 -16.92 4.69 0.67
C ARG A 140 -17.54 3.31 0.55
N VAL A 141 -18.31 2.90 1.57
CA VAL A 141 -18.96 1.58 1.61
C VAL A 141 -20.47 1.77 1.70
N SER A 142 -21.21 1.20 0.76
CA SER A 142 -22.65 1.33 0.70
C SER A 142 -23.32 0.60 1.87
N LYS A 143 -24.34 1.24 2.47
CA LYS A 143 -25.16 0.63 3.54
C LYS A 143 -25.86 -0.65 3.05
N THR A 144 -26.14 -0.75 1.75
CA THR A 144 -26.71 -1.96 1.14
C THR A 144 -25.68 -3.09 1.10
N ALA A 145 -24.43 -2.83 0.70
CA ALA A 145 -23.37 -3.82 0.72
C ALA A 145 -23.07 -4.32 2.14
N LEU A 146 -23.12 -3.41 3.13
CA LEU A 146 -22.97 -3.79 4.54
C LEU A 146 -24.08 -4.77 4.98
N LYS A 147 -25.34 -4.53 4.57
CA LYS A 147 -26.45 -5.46 4.84
C LYS A 147 -26.31 -6.79 4.11
N LYS A 148 -25.67 -6.81 2.94
CA LYS A 148 -25.39 -8.02 2.15
C LYS A 148 -24.17 -8.80 2.68
N GLY A 149 -23.44 -8.28 3.68
CA GLY A 149 -22.34 -8.97 4.33
C GLY A 149 -20.96 -8.71 3.72
N ILE A 150 -20.75 -7.57 3.07
CA ILE A 150 -19.40 -7.14 2.70
C ILE A 150 -18.50 -7.09 3.94
N SER A 151 -17.26 -7.53 3.83
CA SER A 151 -16.32 -7.60 4.94
C SER A 151 -14.90 -7.24 4.49
N PHE A 152 -14.05 -6.85 5.42
CA PHE A 152 -12.63 -6.63 5.12
C PHE A 152 -11.93 -7.92 4.67
N ARG A 153 -12.36 -9.09 5.16
CA ARG A 153 -11.89 -10.36 4.62
C ARG A 153 -12.10 -10.42 3.11
N ASN A 154 -13.33 -10.22 2.66
CA ASN A 154 -13.68 -10.36 1.24
C ASN A 154 -12.99 -9.31 0.37
N ILE A 155 -12.92 -8.06 0.86
CA ILE A 155 -12.22 -6.98 0.15
C ILE A 155 -10.71 -7.24 0.09
N GLY A 156 -10.12 -7.71 1.18
CA GLY A 156 -8.71 -8.10 1.20
C GLY A 156 -8.39 -9.23 0.22
N MET A 157 -9.29 -10.22 0.08
CA MET A 157 -9.14 -11.27 -0.94
C MET A 157 -9.16 -10.71 -2.38
N ASN A 158 -10.01 -9.69 -2.63
CA ASN A 158 -10.01 -9.01 -3.92
C ASN A 158 -8.66 -8.29 -4.16
N TYR A 159 -8.12 -7.59 -3.15
CA TYR A 159 -6.81 -6.94 -3.26
C TYR A 159 -5.69 -7.94 -3.54
N ILE A 160 -5.61 -9.03 -2.78
CA ILE A 160 -4.59 -10.08 -2.99
C ILE A 160 -4.70 -10.64 -4.41
N SER A 161 -5.91 -10.93 -4.85
CA SER A 161 -6.15 -11.42 -6.21
C SER A 161 -5.69 -10.43 -7.27
N GLU A 162 -5.89 -9.13 -7.06
CA GLU A 162 -5.46 -8.11 -8.00
C GLU A 162 -3.94 -8.00 -8.06
N TYR A 163 -3.27 -7.91 -6.91
CA TYR A 163 -1.81 -7.89 -6.85
C TYR A 163 -1.18 -9.13 -7.49
N LYS A 164 -1.77 -10.31 -7.31
CA LYS A 164 -1.26 -11.57 -7.87
C LYS A 164 -1.49 -11.75 -9.38
N LYS A 165 -2.12 -10.79 -10.05
CA LYS A 165 -2.14 -10.76 -11.52
C LYS A 165 -0.76 -10.44 -12.09
N ASP A 166 0.08 -9.71 -11.36
CA ASP A 166 1.47 -9.55 -11.68
C ASP A 166 2.27 -10.80 -11.23
N ALA A 167 2.91 -11.46 -12.18
CA ALA A 167 3.67 -12.69 -11.95
C ALA A 167 4.86 -12.50 -10.99
N ASN A 168 5.33 -11.26 -10.83
CA ASN A 168 6.41 -10.94 -9.89
C ASN A 168 5.94 -10.88 -8.44
N VAL A 169 4.63 -10.75 -8.18
CA VAL A 169 4.09 -10.77 -6.82
C VAL A 169 3.95 -12.20 -6.33
N LEU A 170 4.85 -12.60 -5.45
CA LEU A 170 4.90 -13.95 -4.88
C LEU A 170 3.93 -14.12 -3.72
N ASN A 171 3.89 -13.14 -2.79
CA ASN A 171 2.96 -13.12 -1.66
C ASN A 171 2.47 -11.71 -1.37
N ALA A 172 1.25 -11.62 -0.83
CA ALA A 172 0.62 -10.37 -0.46
C ALA A 172 -0.06 -10.48 0.91
N THR A 173 0.32 -9.62 1.85
CA THR A 173 -0.40 -9.42 3.12
C THR A 173 -1.11 -8.09 3.06
N VAL A 174 -2.45 -8.11 3.17
CA VAL A 174 -3.29 -6.91 3.19
C VAL A 174 -3.77 -6.66 4.61
N ILE A 175 -3.48 -5.48 5.15
CA ILE A 175 -3.76 -5.10 6.52
C ILE A 175 -4.74 -3.92 6.50
N PHE A 176 -5.86 -4.08 7.19
CA PHE A 176 -6.83 -3.03 7.44
C PHE A 176 -6.80 -2.62 8.90
N ILE A 177 -6.94 -1.33 9.16
CA ILE A 177 -7.00 -0.76 10.51
C ILE A 177 -8.23 0.16 10.59
N THR A 178 -9.12 -0.13 11.52
CA THR A 178 -10.31 0.66 11.85
C THR A 178 -10.40 0.96 13.34
N ASP A 179 -9.39 0.57 14.10
CA ASP A 179 -9.30 0.84 15.53
C ASP A 179 -8.85 2.29 15.74
N PRO A 180 -9.67 3.13 16.40
CA PRO A 180 -9.31 4.53 16.66
C PRO A 180 -8.15 4.70 17.64
N GLY A 181 -7.73 3.64 18.33
CA GLY A 181 -6.56 3.66 19.23
C GLY A 181 -5.22 3.62 18.53
N PHE A 182 -5.18 3.44 17.20
CA PHE A 182 -3.94 3.48 16.45
C PHE A 182 -3.42 4.91 16.22
N ASP A 183 -2.11 5.04 16.18
CA ASP A 183 -1.44 6.28 15.79
C ASP A 183 -1.43 6.46 14.27
N TYR A 184 -2.51 7.03 13.74
CA TYR A 184 -2.65 7.28 12.30
C TYR A 184 -1.65 8.32 11.77
N ASP A 185 -1.13 9.21 12.61
CA ASP A 185 -0.09 10.15 12.19
C ASP A 185 1.25 9.43 12.01
N ALA A 186 1.58 8.49 12.87
CA ALA A 186 2.73 7.63 12.68
C ALA A 186 2.60 6.77 11.40
N LEU A 187 1.44 6.16 11.15
CA LEU A 187 1.18 5.41 9.91
C LEU A 187 1.29 6.30 8.67
N LYS A 188 0.81 7.53 8.74
CA LYS A 188 0.92 8.53 7.68
C LYS A 188 2.39 8.91 7.41
N ASN A 189 3.21 9.00 8.44
CA ASN A 189 4.64 9.24 8.27
C ASN A 189 5.33 8.04 7.57
N MET A 190 4.94 6.80 7.86
CA MET A 190 5.39 5.63 7.11
C MET A 190 4.97 5.69 5.65
N ALA A 191 3.74 6.08 5.37
CA ALA A 191 3.24 6.27 4.02
C ALA A 191 4.04 7.32 3.24
N LYS A 192 4.41 8.44 3.89
CA LYS A 192 5.28 9.45 3.29
C LYS A 192 6.65 8.90 2.95
N LYS A 193 7.32 8.21 3.89
CA LYS A 193 8.62 7.59 3.64
C LYS A 193 8.57 6.59 2.48
N SER A 194 7.52 5.77 2.39
CA SER A 194 7.33 4.86 1.26
C SER A 194 7.19 5.61 -0.07
N THR A 195 6.42 6.70 -0.09
CA THR A 195 6.26 7.56 -1.28
C THR A 195 7.58 8.23 -1.65
N ASP A 196 8.35 8.68 -0.68
CA ASP A 196 9.66 9.32 -0.90
C ASP A 196 10.66 8.34 -1.51
N ILE A 197 10.68 7.07 -1.07
CA ILE A 197 11.50 6.02 -1.67
C ILE A 197 11.12 5.81 -3.14
N THR A 198 9.83 5.63 -3.45
CA THR A 198 9.36 5.45 -4.82
C THR A 198 9.64 6.69 -5.67
N GLY A 199 9.46 7.90 -5.10
CA GLY A 199 9.77 9.17 -5.76
C GLY A 199 11.25 9.32 -6.08
N THR A 200 12.11 8.91 -5.16
CA THR A 200 13.57 8.94 -5.36
C THR A 200 13.99 8.00 -6.48
N LEU A 201 13.45 6.78 -6.53
CA LEU A 201 13.68 5.86 -7.64
C LEU A 201 13.27 6.49 -8.98
N THR A 202 12.15 7.21 -9.02
CA THR A 202 11.70 7.96 -10.21
C THR A 202 12.75 8.99 -10.65
N HIS A 203 13.23 9.81 -9.73
CA HIS A 203 14.21 10.86 -10.02
C HIS A 203 15.53 10.29 -10.56
N ILE A 204 16.02 9.19 -9.97
CA ILE A 204 17.25 8.53 -10.40
C ILE A 204 17.10 7.97 -11.83
N LEU A 205 15.99 7.35 -12.13
CA LEU A 205 15.75 6.67 -13.41
C LEU A 205 15.45 7.64 -14.55
N GLU A 206 14.73 8.73 -14.28
CA GLU A 206 14.39 9.73 -15.29
C GLU A 206 15.54 10.72 -15.54
N GLY A 207 16.63 10.63 -14.76
CA GLY A 207 17.79 11.53 -14.92
C GLY A 207 17.40 13.01 -14.78
N LEU A 208 16.39 13.31 -13.96
CA LEU A 208 15.91 14.68 -13.81
C LEU A 208 17.00 15.57 -13.22
N PRO A 209 17.32 16.71 -13.88
CA PRO A 209 18.28 17.66 -13.34
C PRO A 209 17.66 18.32 -12.09
N THR A 210 18.06 17.86 -10.93
CA THR A 210 17.63 18.42 -9.65
C THR A 210 18.80 19.11 -8.96
N ASP A 211 18.54 20.28 -8.39
CA ASP A 211 19.49 20.88 -7.46
C ASP A 211 19.46 20.10 -6.15
N CYS A 212 20.39 19.15 -6.02
CA CYS A 212 20.49 18.28 -4.84
C CYS A 212 20.68 19.04 -3.53
N SER A 213 21.14 20.28 -3.59
CA SER A 213 21.39 21.08 -2.38
C SER A 213 20.10 21.52 -1.66
N VAL A 214 18.99 21.60 -2.40
CA VAL A 214 17.67 22.02 -1.89
C VAL A 214 16.59 20.95 -2.05
N CYS A 215 16.96 19.76 -2.51
CA CYS A 215 16.02 18.67 -2.76
C CYS A 215 15.57 18.02 -1.42
N ALA A 216 14.25 17.96 -1.21
CA ALA A 216 13.67 17.33 -0.03
C ALA A 216 13.88 15.80 0.04
N LEU A 217 14.30 15.16 -1.07
CA LEU A 217 14.56 13.72 -1.18
C LEU A 217 16.05 13.38 -1.04
N LYS A 218 16.91 14.35 -0.75
CA LYS A 218 18.37 14.16 -0.75
C LYS A 218 18.81 13.01 0.15
N ASP A 219 18.35 12.96 1.38
CA ASP A 219 18.75 11.95 2.36
C ASP A 219 18.33 10.53 1.91
N VAL A 220 17.11 10.40 1.36
CA VAL A 220 16.61 9.13 0.81
C VAL A 220 17.37 8.75 -0.47
N CYS A 221 17.74 9.73 -1.30
CA CYS A 221 18.48 9.53 -2.53
C CYS A 221 19.87 8.96 -2.27
N GLU A 222 20.59 9.53 -1.30
CA GLU A 222 21.91 9.05 -0.88
C GLU A 222 21.87 7.60 -0.36
N GLU A 223 20.82 7.24 0.40
CA GLU A 223 20.62 5.87 0.86
C GLU A 223 20.26 4.91 -0.28
N VAL A 224 19.43 5.32 -1.24
CA VAL A 224 19.04 4.50 -2.41
C VAL A 224 20.20 4.30 -3.36
N GLU A 225 21.02 5.32 -3.63
CA GLU A 225 22.25 5.17 -4.44
C GLU A 225 23.25 4.24 -3.77
N GLY A 226 23.52 4.40 -2.48
CA GLY A 226 24.40 3.52 -1.74
C GLY A 226 23.94 2.06 -1.75
N MET A 227 22.65 1.82 -1.76
CA MET A 227 22.11 0.46 -1.88
C MET A 227 22.22 -0.10 -3.29
N LYS A 228 22.10 0.70 -4.34
CA LYS A 228 22.38 0.25 -5.72
C LYS A 228 23.80 -0.26 -5.84
N GLU A 229 24.78 0.45 -5.31
CA GLU A 229 26.18 0.02 -5.32
C GLU A 229 26.38 -1.31 -4.56
N LEU A 230 25.70 -1.50 -3.43
CA LEU A 230 25.81 -2.72 -2.62
C LEU A 230 25.12 -3.93 -3.25
N HIS A 231 23.96 -3.74 -3.89
CA HIS A 231 23.17 -4.86 -4.40
C HIS A 231 23.45 -5.22 -5.86
N PHE A 232 23.87 -4.28 -6.67
CA PHE A 232 24.09 -4.50 -8.10
C PHE A 232 25.56 -4.53 -8.52
N GLY A 233 26.50 -4.30 -7.59
CA GLY A 233 27.95 -4.37 -7.87
C GLY A 233 28.41 -3.36 -8.94
N VAL A 234 27.65 -2.31 -9.18
CA VAL A 234 28.03 -1.24 -10.12
C VAL A 234 29.02 -0.34 -9.43
N GLY A 235 30.29 -0.76 -9.50
CA GLY A 235 31.39 0.08 -9.07
C GLY A 235 31.34 1.42 -9.80
N SER A 236 31.39 2.51 -9.04
CA SER A 236 31.53 3.86 -9.53
C SER A 236 32.64 3.95 -10.57
N LYS A 237 32.29 4.12 -11.85
CA LYS A 237 33.24 4.66 -12.79
C LYS A 237 33.38 6.13 -12.43
N GLY A 238 34.49 6.42 -11.73
CA GLY A 238 34.88 7.78 -11.45
C GLY A 238 34.83 8.62 -12.71
N THR A 239 34.00 9.62 -12.72
CA THR A 239 34.11 10.73 -13.65
C THR A 239 35.17 11.66 -13.10
N ASP A 240 36.44 11.42 -13.49
CA ASP A 240 37.47 12.44 -13.43
C ASP A 240 37.00 13.61 -14.30
N HIS A 241 36.58 14.67 -13.69
CA HIS A 241 36.47 15.97 -14.33
C HIS A 241 37.71 16.78 -13.99
N HIS A 242 38.58 16.90 -15.00
CA HIS A 242 39.58 17.97 -15.08
C HIS A 242 38.91 19.31 -15.35
#